data_e27ec593cd215c1dfd15368e1f93bdb5
#
_entry.id   e27ec593cd215c1dfd15368e1f93bdb5
#
_cell.length_a   1.000
_cell.length_b   1.000
_cell.length_c   1.000
_cell.angle_alpha   90.00
_cell.angle_beta   90.00
_cell.angle_gamma   90.00
#
_symmetry.space_group_name_H-M   'P 1'
#
loop_
_entity.id
_entity.type
_entity.pdbx_description
1 polymer ?
#
loop_
_entity_poly.entity_id
_entity_poly.type
_entity_poly.pdbx_seq_one_letter_code
_entity_poly.pdbx_strand_id
1 'polypeptide(L)'
;MPVFKLVVEAIAFIKSRVEKQKKQLGVIDFDDLIRMLADEVVKPNNTLVPELRKKFPVALIDEFQDTDAKQYAILDAVYPNLENANESALLMIGDPKQAIYRFRGGDIFTYLKAGRQADYRWVMNTNWRSVEGMVK
;
A
#
# COMPACT_ATOMS: atom_id res chain seq x y z
N MET A 1 -31.71 -16.07 0.11
CA MET A 1 -31.51 -14.73 -0.49
C MET A 1 -31.89 -13.53 0.38
N PRO A 2 -32.97 -13.51 1.19
CA PRO A 2 -33.29 -12.33 2.02
C PRO A 2 -32.21 -12.01 3.08
N VAL A 3 -31.58 -13.01 3.67
CA VAL A 3 -30.56 -12.83 4.72
C VAL A 3 -29.31 -12.11 4.16
N PHE A 4 -28.84 -12.48 2.97
CA PHE A 4 -27.68 -11.83 2.35
C PHE A 4 -27.93 -10.35 2.08
N LYS A 5 -29.13 -10.00 1.59
CA LYS A 5 -29.53 -8.60 1.37
C LYS A 5 -29.51 -7.81 2.67
N LEU A 6 -30.09 -8.38 3.73
CA LEU A 6 -30.12 -7.76 5.06
C LEU A 6 -28.70 -7.51 5.60
N VAL A 7 -27.77 -8.45 5.44
CA VAL A 7 -26.39 -8.30 5.87
C VAL A 7 -25.69 -7.16 5.11
N VAL A 8 -25.88 -7.09 3.79
CA VAL A 8 -25.28 -6.01 2.98
C VAL A 8 -25.84 -4.64 3.38
N GLU A 9 -27.16 -4.54 3.58
CA GLU A 9 -27.81 -3.30 4.03
C GLU A 9 -27.33 -2.90 5.43
N ALA A 10 -27.20 -3.85 6.36
CA ALA A 10 -26.71 -3.61 7.71
C ALA A 10 -25.24 -3.09 7.70
N ILE A 11 -24.37 -3.71 6.88
CA ILE A 11 -22.98 -3.27 6.71
C ILE A 11 -22.94 -1.83 6.18
N ALA A 12 -23.71 -1.52 5.15
CA ALA A 12 -23.78 -0.19 4.57
C ALA A 12 -24.27 0.86 5.59
N PHE A 13 -25.30 0.52 6.35
CA PHE A 13 -25.84 1.38 7.41
C PHE A 13 -24.80 1.64 8.52
N ILE A 14 -24.14 0.60 9.02
CA ILE A 14 -23.12 0.70 10.06
C ILE A 14 -21.97 1.58 9.59
N LYS A 15 -21.43 1.34 8.38
CA LYS A 15 -20.36 2.16 7.80
C LYS A 15 -20.74 3.63 7.73
N SER A 16 -21.91 3.94 7.19
CA SER A 16 -22.40 5.33 7.09
C SER A 16 -22.53 5.98 8.46
N ARG A 17 -23.02 5.25 9.47
CA ARG A 17 -23.17 5.76 10.83
C ARG A 17 -21.82 6.00 11.52
N VAL A 18 -20.88 5.10 11.36
CA VAL A 18 -19.50 5.25 11.88
C VAL A 18 -18.81 6.48 11.28
N GLU A 19 -18.88 6.66 9.96
CA GLU A 19 -18.34 7.83 9.27
C GLU A 19 -18.95 9.14 9.79
N LYS A 20 -20.27 9.16 9.96
CA LYS A 20 -20.96 10.33 10.53
C LYS A 20 -20.50 10.62 11.95
N GLN A 21 -20.36 9.59 12.79
CA GLN A 21 -19.92 9.73 14.18
C GLN A 21 -18.47 10.21 14.26
N LYS A 22 -17.55 9.66 13.44
CA LYS A 22 -16.16 10.13 13.34
C LYS A 22 -16.09 11.62 13.01
N LYS A 23 -16.87 12.08 12.01
CA LYS A 23 -16.94 13.49 11.64
C LYS A 23 -17.46 14.38 12.78
N GLN A 24 -18.48 13.93 13.53
CA GLN A 24 -19.03 14.67 14.66
C GLN A 24 -18.05 14.79 15.84
N LEU A 25 -17.27 13.75 16.07
CA LEU A 25 -16.27 13.69 17.15
C LEU A 25 -14.91 14.29 16.75
N GLY A 26 -14.71 14.62 15.47
CA GLY A 26 -13.42 15.11 14.98
C GLY A 26 -12.29 14.08 15.07
N VAL A 27 -12.62 12.78 15.03
CA VAL A 27 -11.65 11.69 15.13
C VAL A 27 -11.46 11.01 13.78
N ILE A 28 -10.24 10.55 13.54
CA ILE A 28 -9.86 9.76 12.37
C ILE A 28 -9.09 8.51 12.83
N ASP A 29 -9.19 7.42 12.09
CA ASP A 29 -8.36 6.24 12.30
C ASP A 29 -7.25 6.14 11.26
N PHE A 30 -6.41 5.10 11.37
CA PHE A 30 -5.29 4.88 10.44
C PHE A 30 -5.75 4.66 9.00
N ASP A 31 -6.84 3.95 8.79
CA ASP A 31 -7.40 3.70 7.45
C ASP A 31 -7.91 5.00 6.81
N ASP A 32 -8.46 5.91 7.63
CA ASP A 32 -8.85 7.25 7.17
C ASP A 32 -7.65 8.07 6.74
N LEU A 33 -6.54 8.02 7.48
CA LEU A 33 -5.29 8.71 7.11
C LEU A 33 -4.76 8.23 5.76
N ILE A 34 -4.67 6.91 5.57
CA ILE A 34 -4.21 6.33 4.31
C ILE A 34 -5.16 6.72 3.17
N ARG A 35 -6.48 6.63 3.39
CA ARG A 35 -7.47 7.02 2.38
C ARG A 35 -7.37 8.49 2.01
N MET A 36 -7.29 9.39 2.99
CA MET A 36 -7.18 10.83 2.75
C MET A 36 -5.89 11.18 2.00
N LEU A 37 -4.78 10.53 2.34
CA LEU A 37 -3.51 10.72 1.64
C LEU A 37 -3.57 10.18 0.22
N ALA A 38 -4.14 8.99 0.00
CA ALA A 38 -4.31 8.41 -1.33
C ALA A 38 -5.18 9.32 -2.22
N ASP A 39 -6.27 9.86 -1.68
CA ASP A 39 -7.16 10.79 -2.38
C ASP A 39 -6.46 12.13 -2.70
N GLU A 40 -5.55 12.58 -1.82
CA GLU A 40 -4.83 13.84 -2.00
C GLU A 40 -3.74 13.75 -3.06
N VAL A 41 -2.92 12.69 -3.04
CA VAL A 41 -1.76 12.57 -3.95
C VAL A 41 -2.12 12.43 -5.42
N VAL A 42 -3.36 12.00 -5.73
CA VAL A 42 -3.83 11.86 -7.13
C VAL A 42 -4.47 13.14 -7.69
N LYS A 43 -4.64 14.18 -6.88
CA LYS A 43 -5.25 15.43 -7.35
C LYS A 43 -4.34 16.14 -8.35
N PRO A 44 -4.90 16.72 -9.41
CA PRO A 44 -4.14 17.59 -10.30
C PRO A 44 -3.63 18.82 -9.53
N ASN A 45 -2.40 19.27 -9.81
CA ASN A 45 -1.73 20.38 -9.13
C ASN A 45 -1.47 20.16 -7.62
N ASN A 46 -1.34 18.94 -7.22
CA ASN A 46 -0.97 18.55 -5.87
C ASN A 46 0.42 19.11 -5.50
N THR A 47 0.52 19.80 -4.37
CA THR A 47 1.79 20.36 -3.86
C THR A 47 2.50 19.42 -2.90
N LEU A 48 1.77 18.44 -2.35
CA LEU A 48 2.30 17.51 -1.35
C LEU A 48 3.31 16.51 -1.96
N VAL A 49 3.02 15.99 -3.15
CA VAL A 49 3.89 15.00 -3.82
C VAL A 49 5.29 15.57 -4.09
N PRO A 50 5.46 16.76 -4.68
CA PRO A 50 6.79 17.37 -4.85
C PRO A 50 7.53 17.59 -3.53
N GLU A 51 6.84 18.02 -2.49
CA GLU A 51 7.43 18.24 -1.16
C GLU A 51 7.85 16.91 -0.51
N LEU A 52 7.04 15.86 -0.62
CA LEU A 52 7.39 14.52 -0.13
C LEU A 52 8.63 13.99 -0.85
N ARG A 53 8.68 14.11 -2.18
CA ARG A 53 9.82 13.67 -3.00
C ARG A 53 11.10 14.42 -2.63
N LYS A 54 11.00 15.72 -2.46
CA LYS A 54 12.14 16.56 -2.04
C LYS A 54 12.66 16.18 -0.65
N LYS A 55 11.75 15.91 0.28
CA LYS A 55 12.09 15.57 1.66
C LYS A 55 12.59 14.13 1.79
N PHE A 56 12.03 13.22 1.02
CA PHE A 56 12.33 11.79 1.00
C PHE A 56 12.62 11.34 -0.44
N PRO A 57 13.80 11.63 -0.98
CA PRO A 57 14.11 11.29 -2.37
C PRO A 57 14.21 9.78 -2.59
N VAL A 58 14.48 9.00 -1.54
CA VAL A 58 14.53 7.53 -1.61
C VAL A 58 13.62 6.95 -0.54
N ALA A 59 12.80 5.99 -0.94
CA ALA A 59 12.00 5.17 -0.02
C ALA A 59 12.40 3.70 -0.14
N LEU A 60 12.48 3.04 1.01
CA LEU A 60 12.71 1.61 1.11
C LEU A 60 11.54 1.01 1.89
N ILE A 61 10.77 0.15 1.24
CA ILE A 61 9.59 -0.50 1.80
C ILE A 61 9.90 -1.97 1.99
N ASP A 62 9.93 -2.41 3.23
CA ASP A 62 10.09 -3.83 3.59
C ASP A 62 8.70 -4.50 3.69
N GLU A 63 8.68 -5.83 3.61
CA GLU A 63 7.47 -6.65 3.63
C GLU A 63 6.41 -6.17 2.63
N PHE A 64 6.86 -5.76 1.43
CA PHE A 64 6.00 -5.12 0.42
C PHE A 64 4.81 -5.99 -0.01
N GLN A 65 4.87 -7.33 0.16
CA GLN A 65 3.75 -8.24 -0.12
C GLN A 65 2.50 -7.98 0.75
N ASP A 66 2.66 -7.27 1.88
CA ASP A 66 1.57 -6.90 2.78
C ASP A 66 0.98 -5.51 2.49
N THR A 67 1.51 -4.82 1.48
CA THR A 67 1.06 -3.50 1.05
C THR A 67 -0.30 -3.58 0.35
N ASP A 68 -1.23 -2.71 0.74
CA ASP A 68 -2.54 -2.60 0.09
C ASP A 68 -2.50 -1.67 -1.14
N ALA A 69 -3.57 -1.71 -1.93
CA ALA A 69 -3.65 -0.94 -3.17
C ALA A 69 -3.60 0.59 -2.95
N LYS A 70 -4.08 1.11 -1.81
CA LYS A 70 -4.06 2.55 -1.51
C LYS A 70 -2.67 2.99 -1.09
N GLN A 71 -2.02 2.20 -0.24
CA GLN A 71 -0.62 2.42 0.15
C GLN A 71 0.29 2.44 -1.08
N TYR A 72 0.10 1.46 -2.00
CA TYR A 72 0.86 1.46 -3.24
C TYR A 72 0.54 2.66 -4.13
N ALA A 73 -0.72 3.09 -4.24
CA ALA A 73 -1.08 4.27 -5.01
C ALA A 73 -0.39 5.55 -4.49
N ILE A 74 -0.21 5.68 -3.19
CA ILE A 74 0.56 6.78 -2.59
C ILE A 74 2.03 6.69 -3.02
N LEU A 75 2.64 5.51 -2.89
CA LEU A 75 4.04 5.30 -3.27
C LEU A 75 4.28 5.55 -4.76
N ASP A 76 3.41 5.03 -5.61
CA ASP A 76 3.46 5.20 -7.07
C ASP A 76 3.30 6.67 -7.50
N ALA A 77 2.47 7.44 -6.80
CA ALA A 77 2.32 8.89 -7.04
C ALA A 77 3.57 9.68 -6.62
N VAL A 78 4.19 9.32 -5.48
CA VAL A 78 5.39 9.99 -4.98
C VAL A 78 6.63 9.57 -5.78
N TYR A 79 6.75 8.31 -6.15
CA TYR A 79 7.91 7.72 -6.84
C TYR A 79 7.50 7.09 -8.18
N PRO A 80 6.99 7.88 -9.13
CA PRO A 80 6.57 7.34 -10.41
C PRO A 80 7.77 6.82 -11.19
N ASN A 81 7.54 5.75 -11.95
CA ASN A 81 8.51 5.25 -12.91
C ASN A 81 8.57 6.21 -14.11
N LEU A 82 9.46 7.18 -14.06
CA LEU A 82 9.69 8.15 -15.12
C LEU A 82 11.12 7.97 -15.63
N GLU A 83 11.28 7.84 -16.93
CA GLU A 83 12.59 7.70 -17.61
C GLU A 83 13.59 8.82 -17.24
N ASN A 84 13.14 9.93 -16.67
CA ASN A 84 13.93 11.09 -16.27
C ASN A 84 13.92 11.37 -14.75
N ALA A 85 13.45 10.46 -13.92
CA ALA A 85 13.39 10.65 -12.47
C ALA A 85 14.71 10.32 -11.78
N ASN A 86 15.82 10.92 -12.22
CA ASN A 86 17.15 10.73 -11.63
C ASN A 86 17.26 11.18 -10.15
N GLU A 87 16.19 11.73 -9.58
CA GLU A 87 16.22 12.35 -8.25
C GLU A 87 15.44 11.57 -7.20
N SER A 88 14.74 10.48 -7.56
CA SER A 88 13.97 9.71 -6.58
C SER A 88 13.95 8.22 -6.91
N ALA A 89 13.89 7.38 -5.86
CA ALA A 89 13.86 5.93 -6.00
C ALA A 89 12.93 5.27 -4.99
N LEU A 90 12.23 4.23 -5.44
CA LEU A 90 11.45 3.33 -4.59
C LEU A 90 12.06 1.93 -4.63
N LEU A 91 12.52 1.46 -3.47
CA LEU A 91 13.01 0.10 -3.28
C LEU A 91 11.95 -0.71 -2.54
N MET A 92 11.47 -1.76 -3.16
CA MET A 92 10.45 -2.65 -2.61
C MET A 92 11.06 -4.00 -2.30
N ILE A 93 11.02 -4.40 -1.05
CA ILE A 93 11.55 -5.68 -0.56
C ILE A 93 10.38 -6.53 -0.11
N GLY A 94 10.27 -7.76 -0.58
CA GLY A 94 9.19 -8.64 -0.18
C GLY A 94 9.28 -10.03 -0.80
N ASP A 95 8.57 -10.97 -0.19
CA ASP A 95 8.43 -12.34 -0.68
C ASP A 95 6.94 -12.65 -0.90
N PRO A 96 6.48 -12.83 -2.14
CA PRO A 96 5.07 -13.12 -2.42
C PRO A 96 4.57 -14.43 -1.78
N LYS A 97 5.47 -15.34 -1.41
CA LYS A 97 5.12 -16.59 -0.71
C LYS A 97 4.76 -16.35 0.75
N GLN A 98 5.15 -15.20 1.31
CA GLN A 98 4.85 -14.79 2.68
C GLN A 98 3.59 -13.92 2.78
N ALA A 99 2.88 -13.67 1.69
CA ALA A 99 1.65 -12.88 1.64
C ALA A 99 0.47 -13.58 2.33
N ILE A 100 0.47 -13.64 3.65
CA ILE A 100 -0.57 -14.29 4.47
C ILE A 100 -1.56 -13.30 5.10
N TYR A 101 -1.31 -11.99 5.00
CA TYR A 101 -2.11 -10.95 5.65
C TYR A 101 -3.18 -10.32 4.77
N ARG A 102 -3.76 -11.08 3.83
CA ARG A 102 -4.86 -10.61 2.98
C ARG A 102 -6.05 -10.06 3.78
N PHE A 103 -6.31 -10.63 4.96
CA PHE A 103 -7.39 -10.17 5.83
C PHE A 103 -7.13 -8.79 6.48
N ARG A 104 -5.89 -8.29 6.41
CA ARG A 104 -5.50 -6.93 6.83
C ARG A 104 -5.38 -5.94 5.66
N GLY A 105 -5.80 -6.34 4.46
CA GLY A 105 -5.74 -5.49 3.28
C GLY A 105 -4.55 -5.74 2.36
N GLY A 106 -3.56 -6.57 2.76
CA GLY A 106 -2.46 -6.98 1.90
C GLY A 106 -2.99 -7.60 0.59
N ASP A 107 -2.51 -7.11 -0.53
CA ASP A 107 -3.00 -7.51 -1.86
C ASP A 107 -1.86 -8.01 -2.75
N ILE A 108 -1.82 -9.32 -2.95
CA ILE A 108 -0.82 -9.96 -3.82
C ILE A 108 -0.87 -9.41 -5.27
N PHE A 109 -2.03 -8.97 -5.75
CA PHE A 109 -2.13 -8.39 -7.09
C PHE A 109 -1.44 -7.02 -7.14
N THR A 110 -1.48 -6.25 -6.06
CA THR A 110 -0.71 -5.01 -5.91
C THR A 110 0.79 -5.29 -5.96
N TYR A 111 1.28 -6.32 -5.25
CA TYR A 111 2.67 -6.77 -5.34
C TYR A 111 3.08 -7.14 -6.76
N LEU A 112 2.27 -7.95 -7.44
CA LEU A 112 2.55 -8.39 -8.81
C LEU A 112 2.51 -7.22 -9.81
N LYS A 113 1.58 -6.27 -9.62
CA LYS A 113 1.50 -5.04 -10.43
C LYS A 113 2.76 -4.20 -10.26
N ALA A 114 3.15 -3.90 -9.02
CA ALA A 114 4.36 -3.14 -8.73
C ALA A 114 5.61 -3.80 -9.30
N GLY A 115 5.72 -5.12 -9.14
CA GLY A 115 6.82 -5.88 -9.72
C GLY A 115 6.88 -5.85 -11.25
N ARG A 116 5.76 -5.67 -11.97
CA ARG A 116 5.75 -5.49 -13.43
C ARG A 116 6.17 -4.09 -13.84
N GLN A 117 5.92 -3.11 -13.00
CA GLN A 117 6.23 -1.70 -13.24
C GLN A 117 7.65 -1.32 -12.82
N ALA A 118 8.34 -2.17 -12.03
CA ALA A 118 9.69 -1.91 -11.56
C ALA A 118 10.71 -1.96 -12.71
N ASP A 119 11.62 -0.98 -12.76
CA ASP A 119 12.71 -0.90 -13.75
C ASP A 119 13.71 -2.04 -13.59
N TYR A 120 13.99 -2.42 -12.34
CA TYR A 120 14.94 -3.45 -11.99
C TYR A 120 14.33 -4.46 -11.03
N ARG A 121 14.71 -5.73 -11.20
CA ARG A 121 14.28 -6.81 -10.31
C ARG A 121 15.47 -7.66 -9.92
N TRP A 122 15.65 -7.84 -8.63
CA TRP A 122 16.65 -8.74 -8.07
C TRP A 122 15.97 -9.85 -7.29
N VAL A 123 16.58 -11.02 -7.32
CA VAL A 123 16.13 -12.19 -6.57
C VAL A 123 17.24 -12.63 -5.63
N MET A 124 16.92 -12.69 -4.34
CA MET A 124 17.80 -13.30 -3.33
C MET A 124 17.57 -14.81 -3.35
N ASN A 125 18.48 -15.56 -3.96
CA ASN A 125 18.38 -17.01 -4.09
C ASN A 125 19.24 -17.80 -3.10
N THR A 126 20.00 -17.13 -2.25
CA THR A 126 20.85 -17.73 -1.23
C THR A 126 20.32 -17.45 0.16
N ASN A 127 20.10 -18.48 0.94
CA ASN A 127 19.69 -18.35 2.33
C ASN A 127 20.92 -18.16 3.23
N TRP A 128 21.13 -16.93 3.70
CA TRP A 128 22.21 -16.57 4.61
C TRP A 128 21.80 -16.64 6.09
N ARG A 129 20.52 -16.82 6.37
CA ARG A 129 19.97 -16.76 7.73
C ARG A 129 20.03 -18.10 8.43
N SER A 130 19.74 -19.19 7.73
CA SER A 130 19.61 -20.54 8.32
C SER A 130 20.91 -21.33 8.19
N VAL A 131 21.23 -22.10 9.22
CA VAL A 131 22.32 -23.10 9.13
C VAL A 131 21.91 -24.27 8.25
N GLU A 132 22.88 -24.96 7.66
CA GLU A 132 22.64 -26.04 6.69
C GLU A 132 21.70 -27.14 7.20
N GLY A 133 21.79 -27.50 8.48
CA GLY A 133 20.94 -28.52 9.10
C GLY A 133 19.45 -28.15 9.23
N MET A 134 19.08 -26.88 9.01
CA MET A 134 17.69 -26.41 9.01
C MET A 134 17.09 -26.30 7.61
N VAL A 135 17.89 -26.48 6.56
CA VAL A 135 17.48 -26.33 5.16
C VAL A 135 17.26 -27.68 4.48
N LYS A 136 17.65 -28.80 5.13
CA LYS A 136 17.49 -30.19 4.65
C LYS A 136 16.13 -30.76 4.96
#